data_879a9840a09e7e3135e6a6d4a7fc652b
#
_entry.id   879a9840a09e7e3135e6a6d4a7fc652b
#
_cell.length_a   1.000
_cell.length_b   1.000
_cell.length_c   1.000
_cell.angle_alpha   90.00
_cell.angle_beta   90.00
_cell.angle_gamma   90.00
#
_symmetry.space_group_name_H-M   'P 1'
#
loop_
_entity.id
_entity.type
_entity.pdbx_description
1 polymer ?
#
loop_
_entity_poly.entity_id
_entity_poly.type
_entity_poly.pdbx_seq_one_letter_code
_entity_poly.pdbx_strand_id
1 'polypeptide(L)'
;MSEAATLTRKSDFPGLVTADGKPWHYLDTAASAQKPQAVIDAMTRALGRDYATVHRGVYSRSAEMTLGYESARKRVAEFMGAASENEVVFVRGATEAINLVASSWGMANIGEGDRIVLSTLEHHSNIVPWQMVAERTGAEIDVCPLTEDHRIDLGALEALLTPRTRLVSLAHVSNVLGSVLDARAAADLAHSVGAKIMLDGCQAAPRMALDMAALDCDFYAFSGHKIYGPTGIGVLWAREDILDAMPPYQGGGAMIDRVTFEKTTYAPPPQRFEAGTPMITEAIALHAAIDYVDALGPDRLFAHESALAKQLRDELRALNSVTLFGPEESAGIVSFALEGVHPHDLGTILDEENVAIRAGHHCAQPLMDHLGVPATARASFGLYSDESDIAALLRGIERTQRIFG
;
A
#
# COMPACT_ATOMS: atom_id res chain seq x y z
N MET A 1 -21.13 -8.21 25.18
CA MET A 1 -20.57 -7.05 24.48
C MET A 1 -19.22 -6.78 25.14
N SER A 2 -18.13 -7.25 24.54
CA SER A 2 -16.77 -6.99 24.98
C SER A 2 -16.45 -5.54 24.63
N GLU A 3 -16.03 -4.73 25.61
CA GLU A 3 -15.42 -3.43 25.39
C GLU A 3 -14.18 -3.62 24.49
N ALA A 4 -14.36 -3.50 23.20
CA ALA A 4 -13.25 -3.15 22.31
C ALA A 4 -12.88 -1.71 22.67
N ALA A 5 -11.92 -1.54 23.57
CA ALA A 5 -11.40 -0.25 23.95
C ALA A 5 -11.03 0.50 22.66
N THR A 6 -11.69 1.61 22.41
CA THR A 6 -11.51 2.45 21.23
C THR A 6 -10.01 2.80 21.13
N LEU A 7 -9.35 2.36 20.05
CA LEU A 7 -7.91 2.55 19.87
C LEU A 7 -7.60 3.93 19.28
N THR A 8 -8.25 4.96 19.75
CA THR A 8 -8.00 6.33 19.29
C THR A 8 -6.66 6.86 19.77
N ARG A 9 -5.84 7.38 18.88
CA ARG A 9 -4.51 7.95 19.11
C ARG A 9 -4.35 9.38 18.56
N LYS A 10 -5.45 10.15 18.46
CA LYS A 10 -5.42 11.52 17.90
C LYS A 10 -4.32 12.40 18.47
N SER A 11 -4.06 12.32 19.78
CA SER A 11 -3.03 13.12 20.45
C SER A 11 -1.61 12.88 19.95
N ASP A 12 -1.35 11.74 19.35
CA ASP A 12 -0.02 11.37 18.85
C ASP A 12 0.26 11.98 17.46
N PHE A 13 -0.77 12.55 16.81
CA PHE A 13 -0.73 13.05 15.43
C PHE A 13 -0.91 14.58 15.39
N PRO A 14 0.18 15.35 15.40
CA PRO A 14 0.11 16.81 15.46
C PRO A 14 -0.53 17.47 14.23
N GLY A 15 -0.62 16.75 13.09
CA GLY A 15 -1.24 17.24 11.85
C GLY A 15 -2.76 17.23 11.84
N LEU A 16 -3.44 16.74 12.89
CA LEU A 16 -4.91 16.62 12.95
C LEU A 16 -5.61 17.89 13.48
N VAL A 17 -5.01 19.03 13.21
CA VAL A 17 -5.58 20.34 13.53
C VAL A 17 -5.48 21.25 12.32
N THR A 18 -6.49 22.09 12.12
CA THR A 18 -6.48 23.15 11.11
C THR A 18 -5.55 24.29 11.49
N ALA A 19 -5.26 25.21 10.57
CA ALA A 19 -4.39 26.37 10.83
C ALA A 19 -4.92 27.29 11.94
N ASP A 20 -6.25 27.31 12.18
CA ASP A 20 -6.91 28.07 13.25
C ASP A 20 -7.12 27.22 14.53
N GLY A 21 -6.51 26.04 14.61
CA GLY A 21 -6.48 25.20 15.80
C GLY A 21 -7.73 24.35 16.04
N LYS A 22 -8.63 24.24 15.05
CA LYS A 22 -9.82 23.38 15.14
C LYS A 22 -9.46 21.91 14.83
N PRO A 23 -10.25 20.93 15.27
CA PRO A 23 -10.10 19.55 14.84
C PRO A 23 -10.21 19.43 13.31
N TRP A 24 -9.31 18.67 12.69
CA TRP A 24 -9.37 18.27 11.30
C TRP A 24 -9.73 16.79 11.22
N HIS A 25 -10.90 16.50 10.66
CA HIS A 25 -11.44 15.16 10.51
C HIS A 25 -10.86 14.51 9.26
N TYR A 26 -9.72 13.85 9.41
CA TYR A 26 -8.96 13.30 8.29
C TYR A 26 -9.41 11.86 7.98
N LEU A 27 -10.22 11.70 6.95
CA LEU A 27 -10.79 10.44 6.46
C LEU A 27 -10.22 10.04 5.07
N ASP A 28 -8.95 10.41 4.76
CA ASP A 28 -8.27 10.02 3.52
C ASP A 28 -6.99 9.20 3.79
N THR A 29 -6.99 8.37 4.84
CA THR A 29 -5.86 7.53 5.25
C THR A 29 -5.39 6.57 4.15
N ALA A 30 -6.31 6.03 3.34
CA ALA A 30 -5.97 5.12 2.24
C ALA A 30 -5.16 5.81 1.12
N ALA A 31 -5.19 7.14 1.02
CA ALA A 31 -4.31 7.89 0.13
C ALA A 31 -2.92 8.07 0.76
N SER A 32 -2.86 8.60 2.00
CA SER A 32 -1.64 8.78 2.78
C SER A 32 -2.00 8.94 4.25
N ALA A 33 -1.40 8.17 5.15
CA ALA A 33 -1.65 8.30 6.58
C ALA A 33 -0.99 9.57 7.15
N GLN A 34 -1.57 10.19 8.18
CA GLN A 34 -0.91 11.22 8.99
C GLN A 34 0.28 10.62 9.75
N LYS A 35 1.20 11.46 10.20
CA LYS A 35 2.46 11.00 10.84
C LYS A 35 2.38 11.19 12.34
N PRO A 36 2.65 10.15 13.15
CA PRO A 36 2.76 10.31 14.58
C PRO A 36 4.03 11.11 14.95
N GLN A 37 4.00 11.82 16.06
CA GLN A 37 5.12 12.65 16.52
C GLN A 37 6.44 11.87 16.60
N ALA A 38 6.39 10.59 17.01
CA ALA A 38 7.58 9.73 17.09
C ALA A 38 8.31 9.59 15.75
N VAL A 39 7.57 9.50 14.64
CA VAL A 39 8.13 9.41 13.27
C VAL A 39 8.72 10.75 12.85
N ILE A 40 8.02 11.86 13.13
CA ILE A 40 8.51 13.22 12.87
C ILE A 40 9.82 13.46 13.61
N ASP A 41 9.89 13.08 14.88
CA ASP A 41 11.08 13.25 15.73
C ASP A 41 12.25 12.39 15.22
N ALA A 42 12.00 11.14 14.83
CA ALA A 42 13.02 10.26 14.28
C ALA A 42 13.63 10.84 12.99
N MET A 43 12.78 11.31 12.07
CA MET A 43 13.22 11.92 10.82
C MET A 43 13.98 13.24 11.07
N THR A 44 13.48 14.07 11.99
CA THR A 44 14.13 15.35 12.33
C THR A 44 15.52 15.13 12.94
N ARG A 45 15.68 14.15 13.84
CA ARG A 45 16.99 13.80 14.38
C ARG A 45 17.94 13.29 13.31
N ALA A 46 17.47 12.37 12.45
CA ALA A 46 18.27 11.78 11.38
C ALA A 46 18.72 12.82 10.34
N LEU A 47 17.86 13.78 9.96
CA LEU A 47 18.19 14.87 9.03
C LEU A 47 19.11 15.92 9.64
N GLY A 48 18.93 16.23 10.92
CA GLY A 48 19.61 17.35 11.57
C GLY A 48 20.88 16.92 12.29
N ARG A 49 20.71 16.42 13.52
CA ARG A 49 21.82 16.18 14.44
C ARG A 49 22.71 15.02 14.02
N ASP A 50 22.12 13.94 13.52
CA ASP A 50 22.80 12.65 13.37
C ASP A 50 23.24 12.37 11.90
N TYR A 51 22.94 13.25 10.96
CA TYR A 51 23.12 13.02 9.55
C TYR A 51 24.57 12.75 9.14
N ALA A 52 24.77 11.67 8.39
CA ALA A 52 26.01 11.32 7.71
C ALA A 52 25.70 10.38 6.53
N THR A 53 26.70 10.19 5.65
CA THR A 53 26.64 9.13 4.64
C THR A 53 26.66 7.75 5.29
N VAL A 54 26.21 6.72 4.58
CA VAL A 54 26.22 5.33 5.03
C VAL A 54 27.23 4.48 4.25
N HIS A 55 27.67 3.36 4.82
CA HIS A 55 28.52 2.30 4.27
C HIS A 55 29.97 2.68 3.96
N ARG A 56 30.28 3.90 3.56
CA ARG A 56 31.61 4.28 3.03
C ARG A 56 32.40 5.28 3.87
N GLY A 57 31.80 5.84 4.88
CA GLY A 57 32.48 6.80 5.77
C GLY A 57 33.31 6.08 6.83
N VAL A 58 34.56 6.55 7.05
CA VAL A 58 35.49 5.98 8.04
C VAL A 58 35.46 6.74 9.37
N TYR A 59 34.33 7.37 9.71
CA TYR A 59 34.12 8.15 10.93
C TYR A 59 32.88 7.69 11.69
N SER A 60 32.84 7.90 13.01
CA SER A 60 31.85 7.32 13.93
C SER A 60 30.40 7.61 13.51
N ARG A 61 30.09 8.85 13.13
CA ARG A 61 28.73 9.23 12.72
C ARG A 61 28.25 8.47 11.48
N SER A 62 29.15 8.19 10.52
CA SER A 62 28.81 7.34 9.35
C SER A 62 28.53 5.90 9.77
N ALA A 63 29.29 5.37 10.72
CA ALA A 63 29.03 4.04 11.27
C ALA A 63 27.68 3.97 11.99
N GLU A 64 27.35 4.98 12.81
CA GLU A 64 26.06 5.08 13.52
C GLU A 64 24.88 5.18 12.53
N MET A 65 24.99 6.01 11.49
CA MET A 65 23.95 6.11 10.45
C MET A 65 23.81 4.83 9.65
N THR A 66 24.93 4.13 9.36
CA THR A 66 24.89 2.82 8.71
C THR A 66 24.15 1.81 9.57
N LEU A 67 24.45 1.74 10.85
CA LEU A 67 23.74 0.86 11.79
C LEU A 67 22.25 1.20 11.86
N GLY A 68 21.87 2.48 11.88
CA GLY A 68 20.48 2.91 11.85
C GLY A 68 19.75 2.47 10.58
N TYR A 69 20.40 2.61 9.43
CA TYR A 69 19.85 2.21 8.13
C TYR A 69 19.64 0.69 8.04
N GLU A 70 20.66 -0.10 8.40
CA GLU A 70 20.56 -1.57 8.37
C GLU A 70 19.62 -2.11 9.46
N SER A 71 19.55 -1.46 10.63
CA SER A 71 18.52 -1.77 11.63
C SER A 71 17.11 -1.55 11.11
N ALA A 72 16.89 -0.53 10.27
CA ALA A 72 15.60 -0.31 9.63
C ALA A 72 15.24 -1.46 8.67
N ARG A 73 16.20 -1.96 7.88
CA ARG A 73 15.99 -3.11 6.99
C ARG A 73 15.63 -4.36 7.78
N LYS A 74 16.39 -4.66 8.82
CA LYS A 74 16.13 -5.78 9.72
C LYS A 74 14.73 -5.67 10.35
N ARG A 75 14.36 -4.48 10.83
CA ARG A 75 13.05 -4.24 11.43
C ARG A 75 11.90 -4.43 10.45
N VAL A 76 12.08 -4.01 9.18
CA VAL A 76 11.12 -4.29 8.11
C VAL A 76 10.99 -5.80 7.87
N ALA A 77 12.09 -6.53 7.82
CA ALA A 77 12.07 -7.98 7.66
C ALA A 77 11.32 -8.67 8.81
N GLU A 78 11.56 -8.28 10.07
CA GLU A 78 10.85 -8.77 11.23
C GLU A 78 9.35 -8.46 11.16
N PHE A 79 8.97 -7.24 10.78
CA PHE A 79 7.59 -6.82 10.62
C PHE A 79 6.84 -7.63 9.55
N MET A 80 7.53 -8.02 8.50
CA MET A 80 6.95 -8.83 7.42
C MET A 80 6.97 -10.33 7.70
N GLY A 81 7.61 -10.80 8.77
CA GLY A 81 7.86 -12.22 8.97
C GLY A 81 8.74 -12.81 7.86
N ALA A 82 9.66 -12.01 7.32
CA ALA A 82 10.60 -12.46 6.30
C ALA A 82 11.69 -13.36 6.89
N ALA A 83 12.19 -14.31 6.10
CA ALA A 83 13.24 -15.25 6.54
C ALA A 83 14.60 -14.56 6.70
N SER A 84 14.86 -13.51 5.93
CA SER A 84 16.12 -12.79 5.89
C SER A 84 15.90 -11.30 5.57
N GLU A 85 16.77 -10.43 6.12
CA GLU A 85 16.83 -9.03 5.72
C GLU A 85 17.31 -8.85 4.27
N ASN A 86 17.94 -9.86 3.67
CA ASN A 86 18.33 -9.86 2.26
C ASN A 86 17.13 -9.91 1.31
N GLU A 87 15.97 -10.32 1.79
CA GLU A 87 14.70 -10.32 1.03
C GLU A 87 14.04 -8.94 0.96
N VAL A 88 14.58 -7.94 1.66
CA VAL A 88 14.01 -6.58 1.76
C VAL A 88 14.81 -5.59 0.92
N VAL A 89 14.18 -5.03 -0.10
CA VAL A 89 14.74 -3.97 -0.95
C VAL A 89 14.03 -2.65 -0.66
N PHE A 90 14.77 -1.62 -0.31
CA PHE A 90 14.22 -0.27 -0.17
C PHE A 90 14.04 0.39 -1.54
N VAL A 91 12.84 0.92 -1.76
CA VAL A 91 12.41 1.62 -2.97
C VAL A 91 11.68 2.90 -2.57
N ARG A 92 11.38 3.80 -3.52
CA ARG A 92 10.66 5.05 -3.22
C ARG A 92 9.19 4.87 -2.86
N GLY A 93 8.63 3.69 -3.09
CA GLY A 93 7.24 3.32 -2.82
C GLY A 93 6.82 2.10 -3.64
N ALA A 94 5.62 1.58 -3.40
CA ALA A 94 5.11 0.38 -4.09
C ALA A 94 5.09 0.52 -5.62
N THR A 95 4.84 1.71 -6.15
CA THR A 95 4.93 1.95 -7.60
C THR A 95 6.30 1.60 -8.15
N GLU A 96 7.39 2.00 -7.47
CA GLU A 96 8.74 1.61 -7.88
C GLU A 96 8.99 0.12 -7.65
N ALA A 97 8.52 -0.46 -6.55
CA ALA A 97 8.63 -1.89 -6.29
C ALA A 97 8.05 -2.73 -7.44
N ILE A 98 6.82 -2.41 -7.87
CA ILE A 98 6.16 -3.11 -8.97
C ILE A 98 6.91 -2.88 -10.29
N ASN A 99 7.36 -1.65 -10.57
CA ASN A 99 8.18 -1.37 -11.76
C ASN A 99 9.53 -2.09 -11.73
N LEU A 100 10.16 -2.26 -10.56
CA LEU A 100 11.39 -3.03 -10.41
C LEU A 100 11.15 -4.49 -10.78
N VAL A 101 10.12 -5.12 -10.21
CA VAL A 101 9.75 -6.51 -10.55
C VAL A 101 9.42 -6.63 -12.03
N ALA A 102 8.61 -5.73 -12.59
CA ALA A 102 8.24 -5.72 -13.99
C ALA A 102 9.45 -5.59 -14.93
N SER A 103 10.34 -4.63 -14.66
CA SER A 103 11.48 -4.32 -15.51
C SER A 103 12.65 -5.28 -15.37
N SER A 104 12.80 -5.92 -14.21
CA SER A 104 13.86 -6.88 -13.92
C SER A 104 13.36 -8.32 -14.16
N TRP A 105 12.55 -8.83 -13.22
CA TRP A 105 12.04 -10.19 -13.30
C TRP A 105 11.11 -10.40 -14.51
N GLY A 106 10.15 -9.47 -14.73
CA GLY A 106 9.17 -9.59 -15.79
C GLY A 106 9.81 -9.65 -17.17
N MET A 107 10.71 -8.71 -17.48
CA MET A 107 11.42 -8.69 -18.77
C MET A 107 12.35 -9.89 -19.00
N ALA A 108 12.81 -10.55 -17.93
CA ALA A 108 13.68 -11.72 -18.03
C ALA A 108 12.93 -13.06 -18.13
N ASN A 109 11.66 -13.12 -17.70
CA ASN A 109 10.93 -14.37 -17.53
C ASN A 109 9.60 -14.45 -18.29
N ILE A 110 9.12 -13.35 -18.85
CA ILE A 110 7.84 -13.28 -19.59
C ILE A 110 8.13 -13.06 -21.08
N GLY A 111 7.56 -13.90 -21.94
CA GLY A 111 7.74 -13.90 -23.38
C GLY A 111 6.43 -13.89 -24.16
N GLU A 112 6.55 -14.01 -25.49
CA GLU A 112 5.42 -14.01 -26.41
C GLU A 112 4.40 -15.12 -26.09
N GLY A 113 3.14 -14.72 -25.96
CA GLY A 113 2.01 -15.59 -25.64
C GLY A 113 1.99 -16.10 -24.20
N ASP A 114 2.91 -15.69 -23.33
CA ASP A 114 2.76 -15.88 -21.90
C ASP A 114 1.66 -14.99 -21.33
N ARG A 115 1.13 -15.34 -20.16
CA ARG A 115 -0.02 -14.64 -19.56
C ARG A 115 0.34 -14.00 -18.22
N ILE A 116 -0.19 -12.80 -18.03
CA ILE A 116 -0.14 -12.06 -16.77
C ILE A 116 -1.58 -11.89 -16.30
N VAL A 117 -1.90 -12.35 -15.09
CA VAL A 117 -3.24 -12.22 -14.53
C VAL A 117 -3.27 -11.07 -13.53
N LEU A 118 -4.16 -10.12 -13.75
CA LEU A 118 -4.48 -9.01 -12.86
C LEU A 118 -5.93 -9.12 -12.40
N SER A 119 -6.38 -8.25 -11.49
CA SER A 119 -7.81 -8.16 -11.16
C SER A 119 -8.42 -6.82 -11.55
N THR A 120 -9.75 -6.76 -11.56
CA THR A 120 -10.50 -5.51 -11.76
C THR A 120 -10.25 -4.50 -10.63
N LEU A 121 -9.78 -4.95 -9.45
CA LEU A 121 -9.54 -4.09 -8.27
C LEU A 121 -8.23 -3.31 -8.31
N GLU A 122 -7.36 -3.56 -9.30
CA GLU A 122 -5.97 -3.11 -9.21
C GLU A 122 -5.83 -1.59 -9.28
N HIS A 123 -4.95 -1.08 -8.42
CA HIS A 123 -4.44 0.29 -8.55
C HIS A 123 -3.64 0.43 -9.85
N HIS A 124 -3.64 1.59 -10.48
CA HIS A 124 -2.91 1.85 -11.74
C HIS A 124 -1.44 1.44 -11.67
N SER A 125 -0.78 1.53 -10.51
CA SER A 125 0.60 1.08 -10.33
C SER A 125 0.78 -0.44 -10.48
N ASN A 126 -0.29 -1.22 -10.33
CA ASN A 126 -0.29 -2.66 -10.54
C ASN A 126 -0.98 -3.08 -11.87
N ILE A 127 -1.22 -2.14 -12.75
CA ILE A 127 -1.72 -2.38 -14.12
C ILE A 127 -0.67 -1.94 -15.15
N VAL A 128 -0.31 -0.65 -15.11
CA VAL A 128 0.50 -0.02 -16.16
C VAL A 128 1.86 -0.66 -16.35
N PRO A 129 2.65 -1.03 -15.32
CA PRO A 129 3.93 -1.70 -15.51
C PRO A 129 3.79 -3.05 -16.25
N TRP A 130 2.71 -3.79 -15.99
CA TRP A 130 2.45 -5.06 -16.66
C TRP A 130 1.99 -4.88 -18.10
N GLN A 131 1.24 -3.83 -18.41
CA GLN A 131 0.94 -3.45 -19.80
C GLN A 131 2.23 -3.12 -20.57
N MET A 132 3.17 -2.41 -19.94
CA MET A 132 4.48 -2.11 -20.55
C MET A 132 5.31 -3.37 -20.79
N VAL A 133 5.25 -4.36 -19.91
CA VAL A 133 5.89 -5.68 -20.11
C VAL A 133 5.21 -6.41 -21.26
N ALA A 134 3.88 -6.53 -21.25
CA ALA A 134 3.11 -7.21 -22.28
C ALA A 134 3.37 -6.62 -23.68
N GLU A 135 3.37 -5.30 -23.79
CA GLU A 135 3.67 -4.59 -25.06
C GLU A 135 5.07 -4.90 -25.59
N ARG A 136 6.07 -5.04 -24.71
CA ARG A 136 7.46 -5.30 -25.11
C ARG A 136 7.76 -6.77 -25.41
N THR A 137 7.06 -7.68 -24.73
CA THR A 137 7.35 -9.12 -24.78
C THR A 137 6.37 -9.90 -25.67
N GLY A 138 5.22 -9.33 -26.01
CA GLY A 138 4.13 -10.04 -26.70
C GLY A 138 3.31 -10.93 -25.75
N ALA A 139 3.42 -10.74 -24.44
CA ALA A 139 2.58 -11.40 -23.46
C ALA A 139 1.14 -10.82 -23.49
N GLU A 140 0.20 -11.57 -22.95
CA GLU A 140 -1.21 -11.17 -22.84
C GLU A 140 -1.61 -10.95 -21.39
N ILE A 141 -2.52 -9.99 -21.16
CA ILE A 141 -3.07 -9.71 -19.82
C ILE A 141 -4.48 -10.30 -19.75
N ASP A 142 -4.71 -11.15 -18.75
CA ASP A 142 -6.03 -11.62 -18.35
C ASP A 142 -6.50 -10.84 -17.13
N VAL A 143 -7.80 -10.54 -17.07
CA VAL A 143 -8.39 -9.79 -15.94
C VAL A 143 -9.35 -10.69 -15.18
N CYS A 144 -9.01 -11.00 -13.93
CA CYS A 144 -9.86 -11.73 -13.01
C CYS A 144 -11.05 -10.85 -12.59
N PRO A 145 -12.29 -11.31 -12.78
CA PRO A 145 -13.47 -10.57 -12.38
C PRO A 145 -13.66 -10.57 -10.86
N LEU A 146 -14.71 -9.86 -10.43
CA LEU A 146 -15.14 -9.80 -9.04
C LEU A 146 -16.39 -10.65 -8.83
N THR A 147 -16.56 -11.09 -7.59
CA THR A 147 -17.81 -11.64 -7.08
C THR A 147 -18.89 -10.56 -6.97
N GLU A 148 -20.13 -10.95 -6.72
CA GLU A 148 -21.26 -10.01 -6.54
C GLU A 148 -21.04 -9.05 -5.36
N ASP A 149 -20.31 -9.46 -4.32
CA ASP A 149 -19.93 -8.62 -3.19
C ASP A 149 -18.60 -7.89 -3.39
N HIS A 150 -18.12 -7.80 -4.63
CA HIS A 150 -16.93 -7.05 -5.04
C HIS A 150 -15.61 -7.53 -4.40
N ARG A 151 -15.44 -8.82 -4.25
CA ARG A 151 -14.15 -9.46 -3.91
C ARG A 151 -13.53 -10.05 -5.17
N ILE A 152 -12.23 -10.29 -5.20
CA ILE A 152 -11.59 -11.04 -6.27
C ILE A 152 -12.17 -12.45 -6.27
N ASP A 153 -12.70 -12.89 -7.41
CA ASP A 153 -13.32 -14.21 -7.57
C ASP A 153 -12.23 -15.29 -7.77
N LEU A 154 -11.91 -16.03 -6.71
CA LEU A 154 -10.89 -17.08 -6.76
C LEU A 154 -11.30 -18.26 -7.67
N GLY A 155 -12.59 -18.51 -7.84
CA GLY A 155 -13.06 -19.55 -8.78
C GLY A 155 -12.84 -19.13 -10.23
N ALA A 156 -13.09 -17.85 -10.53
CA ALA A 156 -12.76 -17.30 -11.85
C ALA A 156 -11.25 -17.20 -12.06
N LEU A 157 -10.47 -16.86 -11.00
CA LEU A 157 -9.01 -16.88 -11.06
C LEU A 157 -8.52 -18.27 -11.46
N GLU A 158 -8.96 -19.33 -10.79
CA GLU A 158 -8.59 -20.72 -11.10
C GLU A 158 -8.89 -21.06 -12.57
N ALA A 159 -10.05 -20.64 -13.09
CA ALA A 159 -10.45 -20.89 -14.48
C ALA A 159 -9.60 -20.12 -15.51
N LEU A 160 -8.99 -18.99 -15.15
CA LEU A 160 -8.10 -18.21 -16.01
C LEU A 160 -6.68 -18.78 -16.08
N LEU A 161 -6.25 -19.53 -15.05
CA LEU A 161 -4.88 -20.02 -14.96
C LEU A 161 -4.60 -21.12 -15.99
N THR A 162 -3.45 -21.00 -16.64
CA THR A 162 -2.94 -21.96 -17.64
C THR A 162 -1.45 -22.20 -17.43
N PRO A 163 -0.86 -23.24 -18.04
CA PRO A 163 0.60 -23.43 -18.05
C PRO A 163 1.39 -22.27 -18.70
N ARG A 164 0.73 -21.34 -19.40
CA ARG A 164 1.31 -20.13 -19.97
C ARG A 164 1.26 -18.95 -18.98
N THR A 165 0.53 -19.06 -17.89
CA THR A 165 0.50 -18.01 -16.85
C THR A 165 1.86 -17.95 -16.17
N ARG A 166 2.50 -16.77 -16.20
CA ARG A 166 3.81 -16.53 -15.57
C ARG A 166 3.70 -15.73 -14.29
N LEU A 167 2.71 -14.84 -14.23
CA LEU A 167 2.51 -13.97 -13.09
C LEU A 167 1.02 -13.80 -12.80
N VAL A 168 0.71 -13.83 -11.51
CA VAL A 168 -0.54 -13.32 -10.93
C VAL A 168 -0.18 -12.13 -10.06
N SER A 169 -0.74 -10.93 -10.32
CA SER A 169 -0.42 -9.72 -9.55
C SER A 169 -1.70 -9.08 -9.04
N LEU A 170 -1.92 -9.12 -7.72
CA LEU A 170 -3.20 -8.79 -7.08
C LEU A 170 -3.03 -7.85 -5.89
N ALA A 171 -4.03 -6.99 -5.69
CA ALA A 171 -4.16 -6.20 -4.47
C ALA A 171 -4.53 -7.11 -3.29
N HIS A 172 -3.75 -7.07 -2.21
CA HIS A 172 -4.06 -7.80 -0.97
C HIS A 172 -5.29 -7.20 -0.28
N VAL A 173 -5.40 -5.86 -0.28
CA VAL A 173 -6.59 -5.11 0.15
C VAL A 173 -6.88 -4.02 -0.86
N SER A 174 -8.11 -3.92 -1.33
CA SER A 174 -8.54 -2.87 -2.27
C SER A 174 -8.43 -1.49 -1.66
N ASN A 175 -7.77 -0.56 -2.37
CA ASN A 175 -7.68 0.84 -1.96
C ASN A 175 -8.99 1.62 -2.18
N VAL A 176 -9.97 1.05 -2.85
CA VAL A 176 -11.27 1.66 -3.11
C VAL A 176 -12.37 1.04 -2.25
N LEU A 177 -12.46 -0.26 -2.23
CA LEU A 177 -13.58 -0.99 -1.64
C LEU A 177 -13.26 -1.58 -0.26
N GLY A 178 -11.97 -1.65 0.10
CA GLY A 178 -11.52 -2.27 1.36
C GLY A 178 -11.76 -3.79 1.41
N SER A 179 -12.09 -4.42 0.27
CA SER A 179 -12.19 -5.88 0.19
C SER A 179 -10.82 -6.52 0.40
N VAL A 180 -10.79 -7.61 1.15
CA VAL A 180 -9.58 -8.35 1.50
C VAL A 180 -9.53 -9.63 0.66
N LEU A 181 -8.37 -9.88 0.05
CA LEU A 181 -8.07 -11.11 -0.70
C LEU A 181 -7.68 -12.23 0.26
N ASP A 182 -8.17 -13.44 0.03
CA ASP A 182 -7.52 -14.64 0.56
C ASP A 182 -6.21 -14.86 -0.21
N ALA A 183 -5.16 -14.20 0.28
CA ALA A 183 -3.86 -14.14 -0.41
C ALA A 183 -3.18 -15.51 -0.46
N ARG A 184 -3.36 -16.35 0.58
CA ARG A 184 -2.82 -17.71 0.59
C ARG A 184 -3.48 -18.58 -0.47
N ALA A 185 -4.79 -18.56 -0.56
CA ALA A 185 -5.51 -19.32 -1.59
C ALA A 185 -5.13 -18.85 -3.00
N ALA A 186 -4.98 -17.54 -3.21
CA ALA A 186 -4.51 -17.00 -4.50
C ALA A 186 -3.08 -17.45 -4.83
N ALA A 187 -2.19 -17.56 -3.84
CA ALA A 187 -0.83 -18.05 -4.02
C ALA A 187 -0.83 -19.54 -4.40
N ASP A 188 -1.61 -20.37 -3.70
CA ASP A 188 -1.75 -21.79 -4.00
C ASP A 188 -2.24 -22.03 -5.44
N LEU A 189 -3.22 -21.22 -5.89
CA LEU A 189 -3.71 -21.28 -7.27
C LEU A 189 -2.62 -20.89 -8.27
N ALA A 190 -1.92 -19.77 -8.08
CA ALA A 190 -0.84 -19.36 -8.97
C ALA A 190 0.26 -20.42 -9.08
N HIS A 191 0.70 -20.95 -7.94
CA HIS A 191 1.75 -21.96 -7.87
C HIS A 191 1.30 -23.30 -8.49
N SER A 192 0.00 -23.64 -8.50
CA SER A 192 -0.50 -24.88 -9.11
C SER A 192 -0.19 -24.99 -10.60
N VAL A 193 0.00 -23.86 -11.28
CA VAL A 193 0.39 -23.82 -12.71
C VAL A 193 1.85 -23.38 -12.93
N GLY A 194 2.62 -23.18 -11.84
CA GLY A 194 4.01 -22.73 -11.88
C GLY A 194 4.18 -21.22 -12.10
N ALA A 195 3.10 -20.43 -11.97
CA ALA A 195 3.16 -18.98 -12.02
C ALA A 195 3.70 -18.39 -10.70
N LYS A 196 4.32 -17.22 -10.79
CA LYS A 196 4.67 -16.40 -9.63
C LYS A 196 3.50 -15.53 -9.21
N ILE A 197 3.45 -15.18 -7.89
CA ILE A 197 2.43 -14.25 -7.38
C ILE A 197 3.07 -13.04 -6.73
N MET A 198 2.58 -11.86 -7.11
CA MET A 198 2.90 -10.58 -6.51
C MET A 198 1.67 -10.00 -5.81
N LEU A 199 1.85 -9.52 -4.58
CA LEU A 199 0.81 -8.86 -3.81
C LEU A 199 1.13 -7.37 -3.63
N ASP A 200 0.21 -6.48 -4.05
CA ASP A 200 0.21 -5.09 -3.63
C ASP A 200 -0.38 -5.00 -2.22
N GLY A 201 0.52 -4.88 -1.23
CA GLY A 201 0.21 -4.81 0.19
C GLY A 201 -0.01 -3.40 0.73
N CYS A 202 -0.12 -2.39 -0.13
CA CYS A 202 -0.22 -0.98 0.29
C CYS A 202 -1.32 -0.69 1.31
N GLN A 203 -2.44 -1.37 1.23
CA GLN A 203 -3.55 -1.20 2.17
C GLN A 203 -3.57 -2.27 3.26
N ALA A 204 -2.91 -3.40 3.06
CA ALA A 204 -2.80 -4.47 4.05
C ALA A 204 -1.72 -4.17 5.11
N ALA A 205 -0.52 -3.76 4.68
CA ALA A 205 0.62 -3.53 5.58
C ALA A 205 0.33 -2.61 6.78
N PRO A 206 -0.43 -1.50 6.65
CA PRO A 206 -0.75 -0.66 7.80
C PRO A 206 -1.80 -1.26 8.75
N ARG A 207 -2.47 -2.36 8.38
CA ARG A 207 -3.68 -2.84 9.06
C ARG A 207 -3.60 -4.28 9.56
N MET A 208 -2.82 -5.12 8.88
CA MET A 208 -2.82 -6.57 9.09
C MET A 208 -1.44 -7.04 9.53
N ALA A 209 -1.40 -8.07 10.36
CA ALA A 209 -0.16 -8.81 10.59
C ALA A 209 0.32 -9.42 9.28
N LEU A 210 1.59 -9.27 8.98
CA LEU A 210 2.22 -9.85 7.81
C LEU A 210 3.07 -11.05 8.21
N ASP A 211 2.99 -12.11 7.43
CA ASP A 211 3.85 -13.28 7.54
C ASP A 211 4.07 -13.83 6.11
N MET A 212 5.22 -13.53 5.55
CA MET A 212 5.54 -13.90 4.17
C MET A 212 5.58 -15.41 3.97
N ALA A 213 5.95 -16.18 4.99
CA ALA A 213 5.92 -17.64 4.93
C ALA A 213 4.49 -18.18 4.89
N ALA A 214 3.59 -17.59 5.69
CA ALA A 214 2.17 -17.99 5.70
C ALA A 214 1.44 -17.57 4.43
N LEU A 215 1.73 -16.38 3.90
CA LEU A 215 1.16 -15.88 2.64
C LEU A 215 1.64 -16.68 1.43
N ASP A 216 2.87 -17.20 1.49
CA ASP A 216 3.53 -17.96 0.43
C ASP A 216 3.57 -17.23 -0.93
N CYS A 217 3.60 -15.91 -0.92
CA CYS A 217 3.78 -15.12 -2.14
C CYS A 217 5.25 -15.09 -2.58
N ASP A 218 5.50 -14.65 -3.81
CA ASP A 218 6.84 -14.53 -4.38
C ASP A 218 7.37 -13.09 -4.28
N PHE A 219 6.45 -12.11 -4.36
CA PHE A 219 6.73 -10.68 -4.25
C PHE A 219 5.67 -10.00 -3.39
N TYR A 220 6.07 -9.03 -2.58
CA TYR A 220 5.18 -8.20 -1.78
C TYR A 220 5.65 -6.76 -1.78
N ALA A 221 4.76 -5.80 -1.99
CA ALA A 221 5.13 -4.39 -2.06
C ALA A 221 4.25 -3.51 -1.18
N PHE A 222 4.85 -2.51 -0.51
CA PHE A 222 4.09 -1.46 0.15
C PHE A 222 4.82 -0.12 0.19
N SER A 223 4.09 0.96 0.46
CA SER A 223 4.61 2.32 0.56
C SER A 223 4.66 2.79 2.01
N GLY A 224 5.77 3.38 2.43
CA GLY A 224 5.99 3.86 3.80
C GLY A 224 4.99 4.92 4.25
N HIS A 225 4.57 5.82 3.36
CA HIS A 225 3.63 6.88 3.69
C HIS A 225 2.21 6.39 4.04
N LYS A 226 1.87 5.14 3.75
CA LYS A 226 0.58 4.53 4.12
C LYS A 226 0.64 3.83 5.48
N ILE A 227 1.83 3.39 5.91
CA ILE A 227 2.06 2.79 7.23
C ILE A 227 2.57 3.85 8.24
N TYR A 228 2.00 5.05 8.21
CA TYR A 228 2.34 6.17 9.08
C TYR A 228 3.79 6.69 8.98
N GLY A 229 4.59 6.11 8.07
CA GLY A 229 5.96 6.49 7.76
C GLY A 229 6.07 7.67 6.78
N PRO A 230 7.28 8.09 6.41
CA PRO A 230 7.49 9.20 5.48
C PRO A 230 7.11 8.85 4.04
N THR A 231 6.97 9.86 3.20
CA THR A 231 6.98 9.73 1.74
C THR A 231 8.41 9.44 1.26
N GLY A 232 8.53 8.96 0.01
CA GLY A 232 9.83 8.76 -0.62
C GLY A 232 10.52 7.44 -0.23
N ILE A 233 9.87 6.59 0.56
CA ILE A 233 10.32 5.23 0.86
C ILE A 233 9.16 4.23 0.77
N GLY A 234 9.51 3.03 0.36
CA GLY A 234 8.67 1.84 0.35
C GLY A 234 9.53 0.59 0.36
N VAL A 235 8.90 -0.53 0.29
CA VAL A 235 9.51 -1.85 0.39
C VAL A 235 9.05 -2.71 -0.77
N LEU A 236 10.01 -3.41 -1.38
CA LEU A 236 9.81 -4.65 -2.09
C LEU A 236 10.38 -5.76 -1.22
N TRP A 237 9.55 -6.71 -0.85
CA TRP A 237 9.98 -8.01 -0.38
C TRP A 237 9.88 -9.01 -1.54
N ALA A 238 10.88 -9.86 -1.68
CA ALA A 238 10.82 -11.01 -2.57
C ALA A 238 11.68 -12.14 -2.00
N ARG A 239 11.35 -13.38 -2.38
CA ARG A 239 12.14 -14.56 -2.00
C ARG A 239 13.60 -14.38 -2.43
N GLU A 240 14.53 -14.77 -1.57
CA GLU A 240 15.96 -14.56 -1.79
C GLU A 240 16.46 -15.21 -3.09
N ASP A 241 15.99 -16.42 -3.40
CA ASP A 241 16.35 -17.13 -4.64
C ASP A 241 15.87 -16.41 -5.90
N ILE A 242 14.73 -15.73 -5.83
CA ILE A 242 14.21 -14.92 -6.93
C ILE A 242 15.06 -13.66 -7.10
N LEU A 243 15.36 -12.94 -6.01
CA LEU A 243 16.21 -11.76 -6.04
C LEU A 243 17.60 -12.08 -6.58
N ASP A 244 18.17 -13.23 -6.20
CA ASP A 244 19.48 -13.67 -6.68
C ASP A 244 19.49 -13.90 -8.20
N ALA A 245 18.42 -14.40 -8.76
CA ALA A 245 18.26 -14.65 -10.19
C ALA A 245 17.92 -13.37 -11.00
N MET A 246 17.41 -12.32 -10.35
CA MET A 246 16.96 -11.10 -11.04
C MET A 246 18.14 -10.24 -11.51
N PRO A 247 18.11 -9.74 -12.77
CA PRO A 247 19.06 -8.75 -13.23
C PRO A 247 18.85 -7.41 -12.51
N PRO A 248 19.89 -6.54 -12.46
CA PRO A 248 19.75 -5.22 -11.85
C PRO A 248 18.69 -4.38 -12.58
N TYR A 249 17.97 -3.53 -11.79
CA TYR A 249 16.95 -2.63 -12.29
C TYR A 249 17.52 -1.27 -12.71
N GLN A 250 18.41 -0.72 -11.89
CA GLN A 250 19.10 0.54 -12.15
C GLN A 250 20.61 0.33 -12.05
N GLY A 251 21.38 1.12 -12.79
CA GLY A 251 22.84 1.08 -12.74
C GLY A 251 23.41 2.34 -12.07
N GLY A 252 24.44 2.15 -11.23
CA GLY A 252 25.07 3.27 -10.55
C GLY A 252 26.08 2.84 -9.50
N GLY A 253 26.41 3.73 -8.58
CA GLY A 253 27.21 3.41 -7.39
C GLY A 253 26.40 2.56 -6.40
N ALA A 254 27.06 2.02 -5.41
CA ALA A 254 26.58 1.15 -4.33
C ALA A 254 26.17 -0.27 -4.78
N MET A 255 25.52 -0.44 -5.89
CA MET A 255 24.94 -1.69 -6.39
C MET A 255 25.92 -2.59 -7.17
N ILE A 256 27.17 -2.18 -7.30
CA ILE A 256 28.22 -2.87 -8.05
C ILE A 256 29.21 -3.57 -7.10
N ASP A 257 29.79 -4.67 -7.57
CA ASP A 257 31.01 -5.29 -7.01
C ASP A 257 32.25 -4.72 -7.68
N ARG A 258 32.35 -4.85 -9.01
CA ARG A 258 33.47 -4.33 -9.80
C ARG A 258 33.01 -3.70 -11.10
N VAL A 259 33.59 -2.56 -11.46
CA VAL A 259 33.36 -1.87 -12.74
C VAL A 259 34.64 -1.73 -13.51
N THR A 260 34.60 -2.11 -14.80
CA THR A 260 35.60 -1.74 -15.83
C THR A 260 34.84 -1.17 -17.03
N PHE A 261 35.56 -0.62 -18.01
CA PHE A 261 34.88 -0.15 -19.23
C PHE A 261 34.30 -1.30 -20.07
N GLU A 262 34.82 -2.52 -19.91
CA GLU A 262 34.42 -3.71 -20.67
C GLU A 262 33.29 -4.48 -19.97
N LYS A 263 33.26 -4.46 -18.63
CA LYS A 263 32.30 -5.28 -17.86
C LYS A 263 32.09 -4.74 -16.45
N THR A 264 30.84 -4.91 -15.98
CA THR A 264 30.44 -4.69 -14.58
C THR A 264 29.99 -6.01 -13.95
N THR A 265 30.40 -6.24 -12.69
CA THR A 265 29.79 -7.24 -11.81
C THR A 265 29.00 -6.53 -10.71
N TYR A 266 27.96 -7.18 -10.21
CA TYR A 266 26.98 -6.57 -9.32
C TYR A 266 27.07 -7.14 -7.92
N ALA A 267 26.71 -6.32 -6.94
CA ALA A 267 26.54 -6.76 -5.56
C ALA A 267 25.43 -7.82 -5.44
N PRO A 268 25.44 -8.63 -4.38
CA PRO A 268 24.29 -9.48 -4.07
C PRO A 268 23.05 -8.62 -3.72
N PRO A 269 21.82 -9.21 -3.72
CA PRO A 269 20.66 -8.57 -3.10
C PRO A 269 20.91 -8.29 -1.60
N PRO A 270 20.25 -7.28 -1.04
CA PRO A 270 19.36 -6.30 -1.67
C PRO A 270 20.11 -5.16 -2.39
N GLN A 271 21.42 -4.99 -2.16
CA GLN A 271 22.21 -3.87 -2.68
C GLN A 271 22.19 -3.78 -4.21
N ARG A 272 22.07 -4.90 -4.92
CA ARG A 272 21.92 -4.94 -6.38
C ARG A 272 20.81 -4.05 -6.91
N PHE A 273 19.76 -3.85 -6.11
CA PHE A 273 18.56 -3.10 -6.49
C PHE A 273 18.49 -1.69 -5.89
N GLU A 274 19.51 -1.29 -5.12
CA GLU A 274 19.58 0.00 -4.43
C GLU A 274 20.72 0.86 -4.97
N ALA A 275 20.55 1.37 -6.20
CA ALA A 275 21.59 2.16 -6.85
C ALA A 275 21.65 3.60 -6.30
N GLY A 276 22.88 4.05 -6.02
CA GLY A 276 23.15 5.43 -5.56
C GLY A 276 23.11 5.57 -4.04
N THR A 277 23.06 6.81 -3.57
CA THR A 277 22.89 7.10 -2.13
C THR A 277 21.47 6.73 -1.72
N PRO A 278 21.30 5.86 -0.69
CA PRO A 278 19.96 5.39 -0.30
C PRO A 278 19.14 6.45 0.46
N MET A 279 17.89 6.13 0.70
CA MET A 279 16.93 6.94 1.48
C MET A 279 17.19 6.76 2.98
N ILE A 280 18.29 7.36 3.47
CA ILE A 280 18.82 7.11 4.83
C ILE A 280 17.84 7.53 5.91
N THR A 281 17.37 8.77 5.84
CA THR A 281 16.50 9.38 6.86
C THR A 281 15.11 8.80 6.82
N GLU A 282 14.62 8.48 5.62
CA GLU A 282 13.31 7.86 5.40
C GLU A 282 13.30 6.42 5.93
N ALA A 283 14.39 5.66 5.78
CA ALA A 283 14.49 4.31 6.33
C ALA A 283 14.44 4.32 7.87
N ILE A 284 15.17 5.23 8.51
CA ILE A 284 15.15 5.40 9.96
C ILE A 284 13.76 5.84 10.46
N ALA A 285 13.08 6.71 9.72
CA ALA A 285 11.74 7.13 10.05
C ALA A 285 10.69 6.03 9.79
N LEU A 286 10.90 5.19 8.77
CA LEU A 286 10.05 4.01 8.52
C LEU A 286 10.19 2.98 9.66
N HIS A 287 11.41 2.76 10.18
CA HIS A 287 11.63 1.95 11.37
C HIS A 287 10.76 2.43 12.55
N ALA A 288 10.81 3.73 12.85
CA ALA A 288 10.01 4.31 13.92
C ALA A 288 8.48 4.18 13.67
N ALA A 289 8.05 4.23 12.42
CA ALA A 289 6.64 4.02 12.06
C ALA A 289 6.21 2.56 12.28
N ILE A 290 7.03 1.61 11.91
CA ILE A 290 6.78 0.18 12.13
C ILE A 290 6.73 -0.12 13.62
N ASP A 291 7.67 0.39 14.43
CA ASP A 291 7.65 0.22 15.87
C ASP A 291 6.38 0.79 16.50
N TYR A 292 5.92 1.96 16.02
CA TYR A 292 4.70 2.59 16.50
C TYR A 292 3.46 1.73 16.19
N VAL A 293 3.35 1.21 14.97
CA VAL A 293 2.22 0.36 14.53
C VAL A 293 2.23 -0.98 15.27
N ASP A 294 3.38 -1.63 15.34
CA ASP A 294 3.54 -2.96 15.94
C ASP A 294 3.25 -2.96 17.44
N ALA A 295 3.68 -1.90 18.15
CA ALA A 295 3.39 -1.72 19.57
C ALA A 295 1.87 -1.62 19.88
N LEU A 296 1.05 -1.24 18.91
CA LEU A 296 -0.41 -1.17 19.04
C LEU A 296 -1.10 -2.49 18.73
N GLY A 297 -0.45 -3.35 17.96
CA GLY A 297 -0.92 -4.67 17.53
C GLY A 297 -1.79 -4.61 16.27
N PRO A 298 -1.35 -5.23 15.16
CA PRO A 298 -2.05 -5.18 13.87
C PRO A 298 -3.52 -5.64 13.94
N ASP A 299 -3.82 -6.71 14.67
CA ASP A 299 -5.19 -7.21 14.82
C ASP A 299 -6.13 -6.19 15.47
N ARG A 300 -5.62 -5.42 16.44
CA ARG A 300 -6.39 -4.35 17.08
C ARG A 300 -6.61 -3.18 16.15
N LEU A 301 -5.64 -2.89 15.28
CA LEU A 301 -5.75 -1.86 14.23
C LEU A 301 -6.82 -2.24 13.23
N PHE A 302 -6.74 -3.45 12.69
CA PHE A 302 -7.73 -3.98 11.76
C PHE A 302 -9.15 -3.96 12.35
N ALA A 303 -9.31 -4.44 13.57
CA ALA A 303 -10.59 -4.45 14.27
C ALA A 303 -11.16 -3.04 14.48
N HIS A 304 -10.30 -2.07 14.87
CA HIS A 304 -10.69 -0.67 15.08
C HIS A 304 -11.17 -0.01 13.78
N GLU A 305 -10.36 -0.06 12.73
CA GLU A 305 -10.70 0.57 11.45
C GLU A 305 -11.90 -0.11 10.77
N SER A 306 -12.01 -1.44 10.87
CA SER A 306 -13.18 -2.18 10.34
C SER A 306 -14.46 -1.88 11.10
N ALA A 307 -14.39 -1.70 12.42
CA ALA A 307 -15.56 -1.31 13.22
C ALA A 307 -16.08 0.09 12.82
N LEU A 308 -15.19 1.06 12.64
CA LEU A 308 -15.56 2.40 12.18
C LEU A 308 -16.13 2.37 10.75
N ALA A 309 -15.53 1.59 9.86
CA ALA A 309 -16.06 1.41 8.50
C ALA A 309 -17.47 0.80 8.51
N LYS A 310 -17.68 -0.22 9.34
CA LYS A 310 -19.00 -0.83 9.51
C LYS A 310 -20.01 0.19 10.04
N GLN A 311 -19.67 0.94 11.09
CA GLN A 311 -20.54 1.97 11.64
C GLN A 311 -20.90 3.01 10.57
N LEU A 312 -19.92 3.54 9.83
CA LEU A 312 -20.18 4.49 8.77
C LEU A 312 -21.10 3.90 7.68
N ARG A 313 -20.87 2.64 7.27
CA ARG A 313 -21.75 1.97 6.29
C ARG A 313 -23.20 1.86 6.78
N ASP A 314 -23.38 1.51 8.05
CA ASP A 314 -24.72 1.38 8.65
C ASP A 314 -25.44 2.74 8.68
N GLU A 315 -24.74 3.82 9.06
CA GLU A 315 -25.28 5.19 9.06
C GLU A 315 -25.61 5.69 7.64
N LEU A 316 -24.71 5.47 6.67
CA LEU A 316 -24.92 5.85 5.28
C LEU A 316 -26.07 5.08 4.63
N ARG A 317 -26.26 3.80 4.98
CA ARG A 317 -27.36 2.98 4.47
C ARG A 317 -28.73 3.49 4.93
N ALA A 318 -28.79 4.15 6.07
CA ALA A 318 -30.03 4.79 6.54
C ALA A 318 -30.41 6.02 5.70
N LEU A 319 -29.52 6.54 4.88
CA LEU A 319 -29.77 7.66 3.98
C LEU A 319 -30.21 7.14 2.60
N ASN A 320 -31.47 7.39 2.21
CA ASN A 320 -32.04 6.87 0.96
C ASN A 320 -31.35 7.35 -0.33
N SER A 321 -30.57 8.44 -0.25
CA SER A 321 -29.83 9.05 -1.37
C SER A 321 -28.40 8.56 -1.53
N VAL A 322 -27.95 7.56 -0.75
CA VAL A 322 -26.59 7.06 -0.79
C VAL A 322 -26.54 5.68 -1.41
N THR A 323 -25.66 5.50 -2.38
CA THR A 323 -25.25 4.21 -2.92
C THR A 323 -23.90 3.81 -2.32
N LEU A 324 -23.83 2.65 -1.70
CA LEU A 324 -22.61 2.08 -1.12
C LEU A 324 -21.98 1.08 -2.08
N PHE A 325 -20.64 1.09 -2.16
CA PHE A 325 -19.85 0.13 -2.96
C PHE A 325 -18.99 -0.75 -2.06
N GLY A 326 -18.71 -1.96 -2.54
CA GLY A 326 -17.84 -2.93 -1.85
C GLY A 326 -18.56 -3.80 -0.81
N PRO A 327 -17.82 -4.75 -0.20
CA PRO A 327 -18.37 -5.75 0.71
C PRO A 327 -18.87 -5.13 2.03
N GLU A 328 -19.72 -5.87 2.73
CA GLU A 328 -20.19 -5.48 4.08
C GLU A 328 -19.00 -5.35 5.06
N GLU A 329 -18.08 -6.31 5.01
CA GLU A 329 -16.86 -6.29 5.80
C GLU A 329 -15.73 -5.69 4.99
N SER A 330 -15.29 -4.52 5.42
CA SER A 330 -14.25 -3.72 4.75
C SER A 330 -13.11 -3.41 5.71
N ALA A 331 -11.90 -3.40 5.20
CA ALA A 331 -10.69 -3.06 5.94
C ALA A 331 -10.53 -1.53 6.11
N GLY A 332 -11.43 -0.88 6.86
CA GLY A 332 -11.32 0.54 7.19
C GLY A 332 -11.56 1.51 6.03
N ILE A 333 -12.24 1.09 4.95
CA ILE A 333 -12.47 1.89 3.75
C ILE A 333 -13.94 1.80 3.34
N VAL A 334 -14.57 2.95 3.07
CA VAL A 334 -15.96 3.04 2.62
C VAL A 334 -16.03 3.93 1.40
N SER A 335 -16.45 3.37 0.26
CA SER A 335 -16.72 4.10 -0.98
C SER A 335 -18.23 4.23 -1.18
N PHE A 336 -18.66 5.42 -1.57
CA PHE A 336 -20.09 5.73 -1.75
C PHE A 336 -20.31 6.81 -2.80
N ALA A 337 -21.54 6.90 -3.28
CA ALA A 337 -22.04 8.00 -4.11
C ALA A 337 -23.27 8.61 -3.47
N LEU A 338 -23.45 9.92 -3.60
CA LEU A 338 -24.62 10.66 -3.18
C LEU A 338 -25.44 11.02 -4.42
N GLU A 339 -26.70 10.63 -4.46
CA GLU A 339 -27.59 10.85 -5.61
C GLU A 339 -27.70 12.34 -5.96
N GLY A 340 -27.53 12.66 -7.24
CA GLY A 340 -27.59 14.04 -7.75
C GLY A 340 -26.38 14.91 -7.39
N VAL A 341 -25.37 14.40 -6.69
CA VAL A 341 -24.18 15.17 -6.25
C VAL A 341 -22.91 14.58 -6.82
N HIS A 342 -22.14 15.41 -7.53
CA HIS A 342 -20.83 14.97 -8.00
C HIS A 342 -19.87 14.79 -6.81
N PRO A 343 -19.03 13.71 -6.74
CA PRO A 343 -18.13 13.47 -5.61
C PRO A 343 -17.17 14.63 -5.28
N HIS A 344 -16.75 15.41 -6.27
CA HIS A 344 -15.92 16.61 -6.03
C HIS A 344 -16.68 17.73 -5.30
N ASP A 345 -17.96 17.93 -5.63
CA ASP A 345 -18.78 18.95 -4.95
C ASP A 345 -19.00 18.55 -3.50
N LEU A 346 -19.28 17.27 -3.25
CA LEU A 346 -19.34 16.73 -1.90
C LEU A 346 -18.03 16.96 -1.14
N GLY A 347 -16.89 16.63 -1.75
CA GLY A 347 -15.58 16.84 -1.13
C GLY A 347 -15.31 18.32 -0.79
N THR A 348 -15.72 19.26 -1.66
CA THR A 348 -15.56 20.70 -1.44
C THR A 348 -16.42 21.17 -0.25
N ILE A 349 -17.67 20.72 -0.14
CA ILE A 349 -18.56 21.08 0.98
C ILE A 349 -18.06 20.49 2.29
N LEU A 350 -17.55 19.26 2.27
CA LEU A 350 -16.96 18.61 3.44
C LEU A 350 -15.70 19.33 3.94
N ASP A 351 -14.86 19.83 3.04
CA ASP A 351 -13.67 20.61 3.42
C ASP A 351 -14.04 21.88 4.20
N GLU A 352 -15.16 22.55 3.86
CA GLU A 352 -15.68 23.68 4.64
C GLU A 352 -16.10 23.30 6.07
N GLU A 353 -16.37 22.01 6.32
CA GLU A 353 -16.67 21.44 7.65
C GLU A 353 -15.40 20.81 8.32
N ASN A 354 -14.22 21.07 7.77
CA ASN A 354 -12.93 20.48 8.18
C ASN A 354 -12.91 18.95 8.08
N VAL A 355 -13.62 18.36 7.12
CA VAL A 355 -13.65 16.91 6.85
C VAL A 355 -12.96 16.63 5.54
N ALA A 356 -11.85 15.89 5.58
CA ALA A 356 -11.10 15.48 4.41
C ALA A 356 -11.48 14.07 3.98
N ILE A 357 -12.06 13.94 2.80
CA ILE A 357 -12.28 12.67 2.10
C ILE A 357 -11.63 12.71 0.72
N ARG A 358 -11.58 11.59 0.04
CA ARG A 358 -11.15 11.55 -1.36
C ARG A 358 -12.34 11.42 -2.30
N ALA A 359 -12.30 12.18 -3.41
CA ALA A 359 -13.23 12.10 -4.52
C ALA A 359 -12.51 11.73 -5.81
N GLY A 360 -13.09 10.88 -6.67
CA GLY A 360 -12.53 10.56 -7.99
C GLY A 360 -12.43 9.06 -8.27
N HIS A 361 -11.51 8.68 -9.17
CA HIS A 361 -11.29 7.29 -9.59
C HIS A 361 -10.38 6.50 -8.63
N HIS A 362 -9.78 7.13 -7.64
CA HIS A 362 -8.85 6.51 -6.66
C HIS A 362 -7.67 5.74 -7.30
N CYS A 363 -7.22 6.18 -8.48
CA CYS A 363 -6.24 5.47 -9.31
C CYS A 363 -6.65 4.04 -9.69
N ALA A 364 -7.94 3.78 -9.88
CA ALA A 364 -8.55 2.50 -10.24
C ALA A 364 -9.67 2.71 -11.27
N GLN A 365 -9.36 3.32 -12.42
CA GLN A 365 -10.35 3.61 -13.47
C GLN A 365 -11.09 2.35 -13.96
N PRO A 366 -10.43 1.19 -14.22
CA PRO A 366 -11.15 -0.02 -14.63
C PRO A 366 -12.20 -0.47 -13.60
N LEU A 367 -11.96 -0.25 -12.30
CA LEU A 367 -12.94 -0.53 -11.27
C LEU A 367 -14.14 0.44 -11.34
N MET A 368 -13.92 1.73 -11.64
CA MET A 368 -15.02 2.68 -11.82
C MET A 368 -15.91 2.30 -13.00
N ASP A 369 -15.31 1.86 -14.11
CA ASP A 369 -16.04 1.34 -15.28
C ASP A 369 -16.86 0.10 -14.91
N HIS A 370 -16.29 -0.82 -14.14
CA HIS A 370 -16.98 -2.02 -13.63
C HIS A 370 -18.17 -1.67 -12.72
N LEU A 371 -18.02 -0.67 -11.84
CA LEU A 371 -19.08 -0.19 -10.95
C LEU A 371 -20.14 0.66 -11.68
N GLY A 372 -19.91 1.03 -12.94
CA GLY A 372 -20.83 1.84 -13.74
C GLY A 372 -20.92 3.30 -13.26
N VAL A 373 -19.88 3.82 -12.62
CA VAL A 373 -19.84 5.20 -12.10
C VAL A 373 -18.57 5.92 -12.56
N PRO A 374 -18.62 7.23 -12.84
CA PRO A 374 -17.45 7.98 -13.25
C PRO A 374 -16.45 8.21 -12.09
N ALA A 375 -16.93 8.22 -10.86
CA ALA A 375 -16.16 8.50 -9.66
C ALA A 375 -16.95 8.13 -8.41
N THR A 376 -16.25 7.95 -7.27
CA THR A 376 -16.87 7.79 -5.95
C THR A 376 -16.29 8.77 -4.95
N ALA A 377 -17.00 9.02 -3.86
CA ALA A 377 -16.44 9.55 -2.63
C ALA A 377 -15.91 8.36 -1.80
N ARG A 378 -14.78 8.54 -1.13
CA ARG A 378 -14.17 7.50 -0.29
C ARG A 378 -13.76 8.08 1.05
N ALA A 379 -14.31 7.55 2.13
CA ALA A 379 -13.82 7.73 3.48
C ALA A 379 -12.92 6.55 3.87
N SER A 380 -11.79 6.83 4.51
CA SER A 380 -10.87 5.79 4.97
C SER A 380 -10.27 6.16 6.32
N PHE A 381 -10.36 5.22 7.24
CA PHE A 381 -9.99 5.38 8.64
C PHE A 381 -8.52 5.08 8.89
N GLY A 382 -8.02 5.53 10.02
CA GLY A 382 -6.69 5.25 10.54
C GLY A 382 -6.69 5.24 12.07
N LEU A 383 -5.52 5.06 12.68
CA LEU A 383 -5.30 5.01 14.13
C LEU A 383 -5.84 6.20 14.91
N TYR A 384 -5.99 7.32 14.25
CA TYR A 384 -6.47 8.59 14.78
C TYR A 384 -7.96 8.79 14.58
N SER A 385 -8.63 7.91 13.85
CA SER A 385 -10.05 8.06 13.57
C SER A 385 -10.92 7.59 14.73
N ASP A 386 -12.05 8.25 14.93
CA ASP A 386 -13.07 7.86 15.91
C ASP A 386 -14.49 8.25 15.47
N GLU A 387 -15.48 8.02 16.31
CA GLU A 387 -16.88 8.33 16.05
C GLU A 387 -17.16 9.81 15.76
N SER A 388 -16.30 10.73 16.27
CA SER A 388 -16.45 12.17 16.00
C SER A 388 -16.21 12.51 14.53
N ASP A 389 -15.34 11.72 13.86
CA ASP A 389 -15.05 11.87 12.43
C ASP A 389 -16.24 11.41 11.57
N ILE A 390 -16.91 10.31 11.97
CA ILE A 390 -18.14 9.84 11.34
C ILE A 390 -19.25 10.89 11.50
N ALA A 391 -19.43 11.40 12.72
CA ALA A 391 -20.45 12.43 12.99
C ALA A 391 -20.21 13.72 12.17
N ALA A 392 -18.94 14.12 11.99
CA ALA A 392 -18.58 15.28 11.17
C ALA A 392 -18.90 15.03 9.68
N LEU A 393 -18.56 13.85 9.15
CA LEU A 393 -18.87 13.46 7.78
C LEU A 393 -20.39 13.47 7.53
N LEU A 394 -21.18 12.90 8.43
CA LEU A 394 -22.64 12.85 8.28
C LEU A 394 -23.27 14.25 8.28
N ARG A 395 -22.83 15.17 9.17
CA ARG A 395 -23.26 16.58 9.14
C ARG A 395 -22.95 17.25 7.80
N GLY A 396 -21.76 17.01 7.24
CA GLY A 396 -21.39 17.53 5.93
C GLY A 396 -22.24 16.97 4.79
N ILE A 397 -22.59 15.68 4.84
CA ILE A 397 -23.53 15.05 3.90
C ILE A 397 -24.92 15.69 4.00
N GLU A 398 -25.47 15.84 5.20
CA GLU A 398 -26.76 16.52 5.42
C GLU A 398 -26.76 17.96 4.89
N ARG A 399 -25.65 18.71 5.09
CA ARG A 399 -25.50 20.05 4.52
C ARG A 399 -25.49 20.01 3.00
N THR A 400 -24.79 19.05 2.40
CA THR A 400 -24.75 18.85 0.95
C THR A 400 -26.14 18.57 0.38
N GLN A 401 -26.89 17.68 1.02
CA GLN A 401 -28.27 17.38 0.62
C GLN A 401 -29.17 18.62 0.66
N ARG A 402 -29.00 19.52 1.63
CA ARG A 402 -29.77 20.77 1.69
C ARG A 402 -29.41 21.76 0.58
N ILE A 403 -28.22 21.67 0.01
CA ILE A 403 -27.76 22.55 -1.09
C ILE A 403 -28.23 22.04 -2.45
N PHE A 404 -28.25 20.74 -2.66
CA PHE A 404 -28.57 20.12 -3.95
C PHE A 404 -29.99 19.53 -4.04
N GLY A 405 -30.66 19.31 -2.93
CA GLY A 405 -32.04 18.84 -2.84
C GLY A 405 -32.98 19.98 -2.45
#